data_2e6e199be114993d186d00caa6801656
#
_entry.id   2e6e199be114993d186d00caa6801656
#
_cell.length_a   1.000
_cell.length_b   1.000
_cell.length_c   1.000
_cell.angle_alpha   90.00
_cell.angle_beta   90.00
_cell.angle_gamma   90.00
#
_symmetry.space_group_name_H-M   'P 1'
#
loop_
_entity.id
_entity.type
_entity.pdbx_description
1 polymer ?
#
loop_
_entity_poly.entity_id
_entity_poly.type
_entity_poly.pdbx_seq_one_letter_code
_entity_poly.pdbx_strand_id
1 'polypeptide(L)'
;MSGPHKTGFAVVGGGIVGASVAYGLAARGESVTLFDEGDIAFRAARGNLGNVWVQGKGVGLPAYADLTRLAAKGWDDFARELGAESGLDLHFRRPGAFFFCFSEDELERRGKMLSDLEAGAMVPSGFEIMDNAGIRKLLPEVGPAVAGATFCSDDGTTNPFHLLRALVTVFERRGDYRPRHSVESVSPDGSGFRVRTPQGEWLSDRVILTAGLGNRELAPALNLSAPIRPVRGQILVTEKLKPFLRYGISFIRQSVEGGVIFGESSEEAGFDDRTTPQVIQATAKRAVAALPLLAGAQVVRSWAALRVMSPDGMPIYAESADYPGAFLVTVHSGVTLAPFHAGPLAAALSAGWLESSWQPFSSDRFRVPAS
;
A
#
# COMPACT_ATOMS: atom_id res chain seq x y z
N MET A 1 3.34 31.59 25.81
CA MET A 1 3.11 30.61 24.71
C MET A 1 4.49 30.29 24.14
N SER A 2 4.88 29.03 24.10
CA SER A 2 6.10 28.58 23.42
C SER A 2 5.94 28.87 21.92
N GLY A 3 6.99 29.35 21.26
CA GLY A 3 6.98 29.56 19.82
C GLY A 3 6.77 28.24 19.06
N PRO A 4 6.52 28.30 17.72
CA PRO A 4 6.30 27.11 16.92
C PRO A 4 7.52 26.17 16.98
N HIS A 5 7.25 24.86 16.98
CA HIS A 5 8.30 23.84 16.85
C HIS A 5 8.94 23.92 15.45
N LYS A 6 10.21 23.48 15.33
CA LYS A 6 10.92 23.48 14.05
C LYS A 6 11.33 22.07 13.66
N THR A 7 11.25 21.76 12.37
CA THR A 7 11.69 20.50 11.78
C THR A 7 12.17 20.72 10.34
N GLY A 8 13.09 19.91 9.84
CA GLY A 8 13.50 19.96 8.44
C GLY A 8 12.38 19.44 7.52
N PHE A 9 11.77 18.30 7.90
CA PHE A 9 10.71 17.66 7.15
C PHE A 9 9.46 17.44 8.01
N ALA A 10 8.31 17.91 7.54
CA ALA A 10 7.01 17.55 8.08
C ALA A 10 6.38 16.47 7.17
N VAL A 11 6.27 15.23 7.67
CA VAL A 11 5.57 14.15 6.99
C VAL A 11 4.16 14.06 7.57
N VAL A 12 3.15 14.29 6.75
CA VAL A 12 1.73 14.35 7.17
C VAL A 12 1.03 13.06 6.82
N GLY A 13 0.69 12.25 7.83
CA GLY A 13 0.05 10.95 7.72
C GLY A 13 1.02 9.79 8.02
N GLY A 14 0.86 9.14 9.19
CA GLY A 14 1.69 8.06 9.72
C GLY A 14 1.25 6.66 9.28
N GLY A 15 0.54 6.52 8.16
CA GLY A 15 0.27 5.23 7.53
C GLY A 15 1.55 4.58 6.96
N ILE A 16 1.43 3.39 6.33
CA ILE A 16 2.59 2.66 5.78
C ILE A 16 3.43 3.54 4.85
N VAL A 17 2.82 4.37 4.02
CA VAL A 17 3.51 5.26 3.08
C VAL A 17 4.34 6.30 3.83
N GLY A 18 3.70 7.08 4.70
CA GLY A 18 4.39 8.14 5.44
C GLY A 18 5.42 7.61 6.44
N ALA A 19 5.12 6.50 7.11
CA ALA A 19 6.09 5.84 7.99
C ALA A 19 7.31 5.32 7.22
N SER A 20 7.14 4.80 5.99
CA SER A 20 8.27 4.37 5.14
C SER A 20 9.12 5.57 4.70
N VAL A 21 8.48 6.67 4.27
CA VAL A 21 9.18 7.91 3.90
C VAL A 21 9.92 8.50 5.10
N ALA A 22 9.26 8.61 6.25
CA ALA A 22 9.86 9.17 7.47
C ALA A 22 11.05 8.33 7.96
N TYR A 23 10.90 6.98 7.96
CA TYR A 23 12.00 6.07 8.26
C TYR A 23 13.19 6.30 7.33
N GLY A 24 12.94 6.38 6.02
CA GLY A 24 14.00 6.57 5.03
C GLY A 24 14.70 7.92 5.12
N LEU A 25 13.98 9.01 5.40
CA LEU A 25 14.54 10.34 5.62
C LEU A 25 15.38 10.39 6.93
N ALA A 26 14.83 9.86 8.02
CA ALA A 26 15.55 9.82 9.31
C ALA A 26 16.82 8.95 9.25
N ALA A 27 16.80 7.85 8.46
CA ALA A 27 17.98 7.03 8.22
C ALA A 27 19.09 7.78 7.45
N ARG A 28 18.75 8.87 6.75
CA ARG A 28 19.70 9.77 6.07
C ARG A 28 20.17 10.92 6.94
N GLY A 29 19.74 10.97 8.22
CA GLY A 29 20.12 12.03 9.15
C GLY A 29 19.26 13.29 9.05
N GLU A 30 18.15 13.25 8.32
CA GLU A 30 17.23 14.38 8.23
C GLU A 30 16.45 14.57 9.52
N SER A 31 16.17 15.85 9.86
CA SER A 31 15.27 16.21 10.96
C SER A 31 13.82 16.04 10.50
N VAL A 32 13.12 15.03 11.01
CA VAL A 32 11.79 14.65 10.55
C VAL A 32 10.78 14.65 11.69
N THR A 33 9.64 15.31 11.49
CA THR A 33 8.45 15.13 12.32
C THR A 33 7.38 14.40 11.50
N LEU A 34 6.90 13.26 12.01
CA LEU A 34 5.83 12.46 11.42
C LEU A 34 4.53 12.67 12.20
N PHE A 35 3.53 13.26 11.56
CA PHE A 35 2.21 13.49 12.13
C PHE A 35 1.22 12.40 11.74
N ASP A 36 0.40 11.96 12.69
CA ASP A 36 -0.74 11.09 12.43
C ASP A 36 -1.96 11.47 13.27
N GLU A 37 -3.16 11.37 12.69
CA GLU A 37 -4.41 11.71 13.36
C GLU A 37 -4.86 10.67 14.39
N GLY A 38 -4.35 9.45 14.30
CA GLY A 38 -4.75 8.33 15.15
C GLY A 38 -3.58 7.63 15.80
N ASP A 39 -3.86 6.41 16.20
CA ASP A 39 -2.85 5.46 16.66
C ASP A 39 -2.32 4.61 15.50
N ILE A 40 -1.36 3.74 15.79
CA ILE A 40 -0.78 2.83 14.80
C ILE A 40 -1.86 1.94 14.14
N ALA A 41 -1.71 1.70 12.84
CA ALA A 41 -2.54 0.79 12.04
C ALA A 41 -4.00 1.25 11.85
N PHE A 42 -4.25 2.52 11.82
CA PHE A 42 -5.57 3.06 11.53
C PHE A 42 -5.91 3.04 10.03
N ARG A 43 -7.21 3.15 9.68
CA ARG A 43 -7.73 3.32 8.30
C ARG A 43 -7.23 2.28 7.28
N ALA A 44 -6.63 2.72 6.15
CA ALA A 44 -6.20 1.85 5.04
C ALA A 44 -5.17 0.78 5.44
N ALA A 45 -4.28 1.08 6.39
CA ALA A 45 -3.33 0.10 6.91
C ALA A 45 -4.03 -1.07 7.62
N ARG A 46 -5.16 -0.81 8.29
CA ARG A 46 -5.99 -1.83 8.96
C ARG A 46 -6.75 -2.72 7.99
N GLY A 47 -7.09 -2.21 6.81
CA GLY A 47 -7.81 -2.94 5.76
C GLY A 47 -6.91 -3.59 4.72
N ASN A 48 -5.64 -3.81 5.04
CA ASN A 48 -4.67 -4.35 4.10
C ASN A 48 -4.47 -5.85 4.30
N LEU A 49 -4.50 -6.63 3.21
CA LEU A 49 -4.21 -8.07 3.24
C LEU A 49 -2.72 -8.37 3.46
N GLY A 50 -1.84 -7.40 3.23
CA GLY A 50 -0.40 -7.59 3.35
C GLY A 50 0.24 -8.26 2.13
N ASN A 51 -0.38 -8.17 0.97
CA ASN A 51 0.20 -8.68 -0.26
C ASN A 51 1.32 -7.76 -0.74
N VAL A 52 2.50 -8.33 -1.02
CA VAL A 52 3.53 -7.77 -1.87
C VAL A 52 3.24 -8.30 -3.26
N TRP A 53 2.77 -7.43 -4.15
CA TRP A 53 2.08 -7.87 -5.36
C TRP A 53 2.53 -7.12 -6.60
N VAL A 54 2.97 -7.84 -7.63
CA VAL A 54 3.44 -7.27 -8.89
C VAL A 54 2.59 -7.69 -10.09
N GLN A 55 2.04 -8.91 -10.12
CA GLN A 55 1.29 -9.40 -11.26
C GLN A 55 0.03 -8.56 -11.53
N GLY A 56 -0.06 -8.02 -12.75
CA GLY A 56 -1.16 -7.15 -13.18
C GLY A 56 -1.08 -5.70 -12.69
N LYS A 57 -0.01 -5.32 -11.97
CA LYS A 57 0.25 -3.90 -11.68
C LYS A 57 0.82 -3.22 -12.92
N GLY A 58 0.33 -2.01 -13.22
CA GLY A 58 0.82 -1.22 -14.35
C GLY A 58 0.13 -1.49 -15.69
N VAL A 59 -1.01 -2.21 -15.69
CA VAL A 59 -1.86 -2.30 -16.90
C VAL A 59 -2.28 -0.88 -17.30
N GLY A 60 -1.94 -0.48 -18.53
CA GLY A 60 -2.15 0.89 -19.03
C GLY A 60 -1.06 1.90 -18.66
N LEU A 61 -0.14 1.55 -17.75
CA LEU A 61 1.02 2.37 -17.40
C LEU A 61 2.22 1.47 -17.05
N PRO A 62 2.97 0.95 -18.03
CA PRO A 62 4.07 -0.01 -17.81
C PRO A 62 5.15 0.47 -16.83
N ALA A 63 5.40 1.77 -16.74
CA ALA A 63 6.29 2.35 -15.73
C ALA A 63 5.89 1.96 -14.29
N TYR A 64 4.60 1.72 -14.03
CA TYR A 64 4.16 1.24 -12.71
C TYR A 64 4.44 -0.25 -12.50
N ALA A 65 4.44 -1.07 -13.57
CA ALA A 65 4.91 -2.43 -13.48
C ALA A 65 6.39 -2.46 -13.07
N ASP A 66 7.21 -1.67 -13.75
CA ASP A 66 8.65 -1.57 -13.45
C ASP A 66 8.90 -1.13 -12.01
N LEU A 67 8.20 -0.07 -11.56
CA LEU A 67 8.31 0.44 -10.20
C LEU A 67 7.96 -0.62 -9.14
N THR A 68 6.85 -1.35 -9.33
CA THR A 68 6.41 -2.36 -8.36
C THR A 68 7.33 -3.58 -8.34
N ARG A 69 7.87 -3.98 -9.50
CA ARG A 69 8.81 -5.10 -9.64
C ARG A 69 10.15 -4.77 -8.98
N LEU A 70 10.67 -3.56 -9.18
CA LEU A 70 11.88 -3.08 -8.48
C LEU A 70 11.67 -3.02 -6.97
N ALA A 71 10.53 -2.50 -6.52
CA ALA A 71 10.18 -2.47 -5.10
C ALA A 71 10.07 -3.88 -4.51
N ALA A 72 9.43 -4.82 -5.21
CA ALA A 72 9.30 -6.21 -4.76
C ALA A 72 10.65 -6.92 -4.64
N LYS A 73 11.58 -6.66 -5.57
CA LYS A 73 12.96 -7.18 -5.51
C LYS A 73 13.72 -6.67 -4.27
N GLY A 74 13.46 -5.45 -3.83
CA GLY A 74 14.07 -4.86 -2.64
C GLY A 74 13.50 -5.36 -1.30
N TRP A 75 12.42 -6.15 -1.32
CA TRP A 75 11.72 -6.54 -0.10
C TRP A 75 12.52 -7.46 0.83
N ASP A 76 13.34 -8.38 0.31
CA ASP A 76 14.14 -9.31 1.13
C ASP A 76 15.13 -8.54 2.01
N ASP A 77 15.89 -7.63 1.42
CA ASP A 77 16.85 -6.79 2.15
C ASP A 77 16.13 -5.84 3.11
N PHE A 78 15.10 -5.18 2.64
CA PHE A 78 14.31 -4.26 3.46
C PHE A 78 13.69 -4.95 4.70
N ALA A 79 13.10 -6.14 4.52
CA ALA A 79 12.51 -6.89 5.63
C ALA A 79 13.57 -7.36 6.63
N ARG A 80 14.73 -7.81 6.14
CA ARG A 80 15.87 -8.23 6.98
C ARG A 80 16.39 -7.04 7.80
N GLU A 81 16.66 -5.91 7.17
CA GLU A 81 17.23 -4.73 7.81
C GLU A 81 16.27 -4.11 8.81
N LEU A 82 15.03 -3.85 8.39
CA LEU A 82 14.01 -3.28 9.28
C LEU A 82 13.67 -4.23 10.44
N GLY A 83 13.65 -5.54 10.18
CA GLY A 83 13.46 -6.57 11.21
C GLY A 83 14.58 -6.56 12.25
N ALA A 84 15.84 -6.51 11.79
CA ALA A 84 17.02 -6.43 12.68
C ALA A 84 17.01 -5.14 13.51
N GLU A 85 16.69 -3.99 12.90
CA GLU A 85 16.65 -2.71 13.61
C GLU A 85 15.50 -2.62 14.60
N SER A 86 14.31 -3.10 14.24
CA SER A 86 13.12 -3.00 15.09
C SER A 86 13.04 -4.08 16.16
N GLY A 87 13.68 -5.22 15.94
CA GLY A 87 13.51 -6.44 16.74
C GLY A 87 12.19 -7.16 16.45
N LEU A 88 11.49 -6.86 15.36
CA LEU A 88 10.19 -7.41 14.98
C LEU A 88 10.31 -8.27 13.72
N ASP A 89 9.75 -9.47 13.73
CA ASP A 89 9.54 -10.23 12.48
C ASP A 89 8.38 -9.63 11.69
N LEU A 90 8.65 -9.18 10.48
CA LEU A 90 7.64 -8.65 9.57
C LEU A 90 6.77 -9.76 8.96
N HIS A 91 7.10 -11.01 9.20
CA HIS A 91 6.50 -12.19 8.58
C HIS A 91 6.49 -12.10 7.03
N PHE A 92 7.51 -11.46 6.47
CA PHE A 92 7.67 -11.39 5.02
C PHE A 92 8.08 -12.75 4.47
N ARG A 93 7.33 -13.19 3.44
CA ARG A 93 7.62 -14.43 2.70
C ARG A 93 7.33 -14.20 1.23
N ARG A 94 8.20 -14.72 0.36
CA ARG A 94 8.06 -14.64 -1.09
C ARG A 94 8.15 -16.03 -1.75
N PRO A 95 7.22 -16.94 -1.47
CA PRO A 95 7.15 -18.24 -2.13
C PRO A 95 6.52 -18.16 -3.53
N GLY A 96 6.08 -16.98 -3.95
CA GLY A 96 5.16 -16.74 -5.04
C GLY A 96 3.71 -16.67 -4.58
N ALA A 97 2.83 -16.27 -5.50
CA ALA A 97 1.40 -16.20 -5.23
C ALA A 97 0.55 -16.48 -6.48
N PHE A 98 -0.69 -16.89 -6.22
CA PHE A 98 -1.68 -17.21 -7.24
C PHE A 98 -2.70 -16.08 -7.41
N PHE A 99 -3.09 -15.84 -8.66
CA PHE A 99 -4.35 -15.18 -8.96
C PHE A 99 -5.30 -16.22 -9.54
N PHE A 100 -6.30 -16.63 -8.77
CA PHE A 100 -7.26 -17.63 -9.19
C PHE A 100 -8.29 -17.08 -10.18
N CYS A 101 -8.52 -17.86 -11.23
CA CYS A 101 -9.57 -17.65 -12.23
C CYS A 101 -10.64 -18.74 -12.08
N PHE A 102 -11.91 -18.37 -12.12
CA PHE A 102 -13.05 -19.26 -11.90
C PHE A 102 -13.72 -19.70 -13.21
N SER A 103 -13.19 -19.28 -14.35
CA SER A 103 -13.55 -19.77 -15.68
C SER A 103 -12.34 -19.76 -16.61
N GLU A 104 -12.40 -20.56 -17.68
CA GLU A 104 -11.38 -20.58 -18.73
C GLU A 104 -11.25 -19.21 -19.41
N ASP A 105 -12.37 -18.54 -19.68
CA ASP A 105 -12.38 -17.20 -20.27
C ASP A 105 -11.69 -16.15 -19.38
N GLU A 106 -11.83 -16.26 -18.05
CA GLU A 106 -11.13 -15.39 -17.11
C GLU A 106 -9.62 -15.65 -17.17
N LEU A 107 -9.22 -16.92 -17.22
CA LEU A 107 -7.81 -17.32 -17.29
C LEU A 107 -7.17 -16.85 -18.61
N GLU A 108 -7.83 -17.02 -19.73
CA GLU A 108 -7.35 -16.59 -21.04
C GLU A 108 -7.19 -15.07 -21.10
N ARG A 109 -8.22 -14.30 -20.70
CA ARG A 109 -8.14 -12.83 -20.65
C ARG A 109 -7.01 -12.34 -19.75
N ARG A 110 -6.84 -13.01 -18.61
CA ARG A 110 -5.77 -12.65 -17.68
C ARG A 110 -4.39 -12.97 -18.24
N GLY A 111 -4.22 -14.13 -18.84
CA GLY A 111 -2.98 -14.52 -19.49
C GLY A 111 -2.57 -13.52 -20.59
N LYS A 112 -3.52 -13.16 -21.45
CA LYS A 112 -3.30 -12.13 -22.48
C LYS A 112 -2.91 -10.79 -21.88
N MET A 113 -3.65 -10.31 -20.88
CA MET A 113 -3.36 -9.04 -20.20
C MET A 113 -1.94 -9.03 -19.62
N LEU A 114 -1.49 -10.11 -18.99
CA LEU A 114 -0.15 -10.20 -18.43
C LEU A 114 0.92 -10.27 -19.52
N SER A 115 0.68 -10.98 -20.62
CA SER A 115 1.59 -11.02 -21.77
C SER A 115 1.76 -9.63 -22.41
N ASP A 116 0.66 -8.89 -22.57
CA ASP A 116 0.68 -7.52 -23.09
C ASP A 116 1.48 -6.58 -22.15
N LEU A 117 1.32 -6.76 -20.82
CA LEU A 117 2.06 -6.00 -19.81
C LEU A 117 3.56 -6.34 -19.82
N GLU A 118 3.94 -7.63 -19.95
CA GLU A 118 5.34 -8.04 -20.06
C GLU A 118 6.03 -7.43 -21.29
N ALA A 119 5.32 -7.37 -22.42
CA ALA A 119 5.84 -6.77 -23.65
C ALA A 119 6.09 -5.25 -23.51
N GLY A 120 5.38 -4.56 -22.61
CA GLY A 120 5.52 -3.12 -22.41
C GLY A 120 6.43 -2.72 -21.24
N ALA A 121 6.77 -3.64 -20.35
CA ALA A 121 7.60 -3.38 -19.17
C ALA A 121 9.09 -3.62 -19.47
N MET A 122 9.96 -2.82 -18.83
CA MET A 122 11.41 -2.95 -18.96
C MET A 122 12.02 -3.93 -17.93
N VAL A 123 11.39 -4.02 -16.75
CA VAL A 123 11.80 -4.92 -15.67
C VAL A 123 11.03 -6.23 -15.80
N PRO A 124 11.67 -7.36 -16.13
CA PRO A 124 10.98 -8.63 -16.25
C PRO A 124 10.50 -9.13 -14.89
N SER A 125 9.33 -9.76 -14.88
CA SER A 125 8.77 -10.42 -13.69
C SER A 125 8.42 -11.88 -13.97
N GLY A 126 8.02 -12.24 -15.14
CA GLY A 126 7.57 -13.58 -15.47
C GLY A 126 6.28 -14.00 -14.73
N PHE A 127 5.51 -14.82 -15.39
CA PHE A 127 4.34 -15.47 -14.80
C PHE A 127 4.13 -16.83 -15.46
N GLU A 128 3.44 -17.72 -14.75
CA GLU A 128 3.06 -19.02 -15.26
C GLU A 128 1.53 -19.12 -15.29
N ILE A 129 0.98 -19.73 -16.32
CA ILE A 129 -0.44 -20.09 -16.38
C ILE A 129 -0.57 -21.56 -16.00
N MET A 130 -1.40 -21.84 -15.01
CA MET A 130 -1.62 -23.19 -14.48
C MET A 130 -3.11 -23.54 -14.56
N ASP A 131 -3.41 -24.76 -15.00
CA ASP A 131 -4.72 -25.36 -14.81
C ASP A 131 -4.94 -25.82 -13.35
N ASN A 132 -6.14 -26.24 -13.02
CA ASN A 132 -6.45 -26.73 -11.66
C ASN A 132 -5.54 -27.88 -11.23
N ALA A 133 -5.20 -28.80 -12.14
CA ALA A 133 -4.32 -29.93 -11.83
C ALA A 133 -2.90 -29.49 -11.52
N GLY A 134 -2.39 -28.47 -12.21
CA GLY A 134 -1.10 -27.84 -11.93
C GLY A 134 -1.08 -27.14 -10.57
N ILE A 135 -2.12 -26.36 -10.27
CA ILE A 135 -2.26 -25.69 -8.97
C ILE A 135 -2.30 -26.72 -7.85
N ARG A 136 -3.04 -27.81 -8.01
CA ARG A 136 -3.19 -28.86 -7.00
C ARG A 136 -1.88 -29.53 -6.59
N LYS A 137 -0.87 -29.55 -7.45
CA LYS A 137 0.48 -30.06 -7.11
C LYS A 137 1.18 -29.18 -6.08
N LEU A 138 0.90 -27.86 -6.08
CA LEU A 138 1.48 -26.88 -5.17
C LEU A 138 0.57 -26.59 -3.97
N LEU A 139 -0.74 -26.62 -4.18
CA LEU A 139 -1.80 -26.35 -3.20
C LEU A 139 -2.89 -27.38 -3.35
N PRO A 140 -2.77 -28.56 -2.67
CA PRO A 140 -3.73 -29.67 -2.75
C PRO A 140 -5.16 -29.28 -2.35
N GLU A 141 -5.31 -28.27 -1.51
CA GLU A 141 -6.57 -27.75 -0.97
C GLU A 141 -7.38 -26.92 -1.99
N VAL A 142 -6.85 -26.66 -3.18
CA VAL A 142 -7.56 -25.86 -4.19
C VAL A 142 -8.89 -26.54 -4.58
N GLY A 143 -9.96 -25.75 -4.62
CA GLY A 143 -11.29 -26.21 -4.96
C GLY A 143 -11.46 -26.49 -6.45
N PRO A 144 -12.42 -27.38 -6.80
CA PRO A 144 -12.71 -27.70 -8.21
C PRO A 144 -13.37 -26.53 -8.97
N ALA A 145 -13.86 -25.51 -8.27
CA ALA A 145 -14.42 -24.32 -8.89
C ALA A 145 -13.35 -23.37 -9.49
N VAL A 146 -12.08 -23.57 -9.15
CA VAL A 146 -10.97 -22.82 -9.73
C VAL A 146 -10.60 -23.47 -11.07
N ALA A 147 -10.84 -22.78 -12.19
CA ALA A 147 -10.50 -23.27 -13.53
C ALA A 147 -8.98 -23.29 -13.74
N GLY A 148 -8.30 -22.25 -13.25
CA GLY A 148 -6.86 -22.11 -13.33
C GLY A 148 -6.36 -20.90 -12.57
N ALA A 149 -5.08 -20.60 -12.72
CA ALA A 149 -4.46 -19.44 -12.09
C ALA A 149 -3.31 -18.89 -12.93
N THR A 150 -2.98 -17.62 -12.70
CA THR A 150 -1.63 -17.13 -12.98
C THR A 150 -0.82 -17.16 -11.69
N PHE A 151 0.42 -17.62 -11.78
CA PHE A 151 1.38 -17.68 -10.68
C PHE A 151 2.56 -16.76 -10.98
N CYS A 152 2.99 -15.99 -9.99
CA CYS A 152 4.18 -15.14 -10.09
C CYS A 152 5.08 -15.38 -8.88
N SER A 153 6.34 -15.72 -9.12
CA SER A 153 7.34 -15.99 -8.08
C SER A 153 7.79 -14.73 -7.33
N ASP A 154 7.62 -13.55 -7.92
CA ASP A 154 7.97 -12.27 -7.32
C ASP A 154 6.93 -11.77 -6.30
N ASP A 155 5.73 -12.35 -6.32
CA ASP A 155 4.69 -12.02 -5.36
C ASP A 155 4.93 -12.69 -4.01
N GLY A 156 4.53 -11.99 -2.96
CA GLY A 156 4.70 -12.45 -1.58
C GLY A 156 3.68 -11.85 -0.63
N THR A 157 3.90 -12.08 0.66
CA THR A 157 3.05 -11.54 1.72
C THR A 157 3.88 -11.07 2.90
N THR A 158 3.36 -10.10 3.63
CA THR A 158 3.91 -9.63 4.91
C THR A 158 2.78 -9.37 5.90
N ASN A 159 3.10 -9.21 7.18
CA ASN A 159 2.14 -8.70 8.14
C ASN A 159 2.16 -7.15 8.12
N PRO A 160 1.14 -6.47 7.58
CA PRO A 160 1.15 -5.02 7.43
C PRO A 160 1.16 -4.28 8.78
N PHE A 161 0.66 -4.90 9.85
CA PHE A 161 0.70 -4.31 11.19
C PHE A 161 2.11 -4.36 11.77
N HIS A 162 2.83 -5.48 11.58
CA HIS A 162 4.22 -5.61 11.99
C HIS A 162 5.11 -4.67 11.17
N LEU A 163 4.87 -4.56 9.86
CA LEU A 163 5.56 -3.60 9.00
C LEU A 163 5.41 -2.17 9.53
N LEU A 164 4.17 -1.72 9.75
CA LEU A 164 3.94 -0.36 10.23
C LEU A 164 4.55 -0.14 11.62
N ARG A 165 4.38 -1.09 12.54
CA ARG A 165 4.95 -1.02 13.87
C ARG A 165 6.48 -0.97 13.83
N ALA A 166 7.12 -1.79 13.00
CA ALA A 166 8.58 -1.79 12.85
C ALA A 166 9.09 -0.45 12.34
N LEU A 167 8.46 0.10 11.29
CA LEU A 167 8.79 1.42 10.73
C LEU A 167 8.71 2.52 11.81
N VAL A 168 7.60 2.58 12.54
CA VAL A 168 7.41 3.60 13.58
C VAL A 168 8.39 3.38 14.74
N THR A 169 8.59 2.14 15.20
CA THR A 169 9.53 1.83 16.29
C THR A 169 10.97 2.27 15.98
N VAL A 170 11.42 2.07 14.74
CA VAL A 170 12.77 2.51 14.36
C VAL A 170 12.79 4.01 14.16
N PHE A 171 11.75 4.58 13.54
CA PHE A 171 11.65 6.04 13.32
C PHE A 171 11.69 6.82 14.62
N GLU A 172 10.96 6.41 15.67
CA GLU A 172 10.93 7.07 16.98
C GLU A 172 12.30 7.21 17.67
N ARG A 173 13.29 6.40 17.27
CA ARG A 173 14.67 6.51 17.77
C ARG A 173 15.48 7.61 17.08
N ARG A 174 15.01 8.12 15.95
CA ARG A 174 15.74 9.02 15.04
C ARG A 174 14.98 10.28 14.67
N GLY A 175 13.66 10.31 14.88
CA GLY A 175 12.76 11.38 14.50
C GLY A 175 11.68 11.62 15.54
N ASP A 176 10.81 12.57 15.27
CA ASP A 176 9.75 13.01 16.16
C ASP A 176 8.39 12.48 15.68
N TYR A 177 7.89 11.39 16.27
CA TYR A 177 6.57 10.86 15.97
C TYR A 177 5.49 11.53 16.81
N ARG A 178 4.48 12.06 16.13
CA ARG A 178 3.33 12.76 16.72
C ARG A 178 2.01 12.02 16.44
N PRO A 179 1.70 10.92 17.16
CA PRO A 179 0.39 10.29 17.08
C PRO A 179 -0.68 11.22 17.67
N ARG A 180 -1.92 11.11 17.17
CA ARG A 180 -3.06 11.94 17.58
C ARG A 180 -2.84 13.44 17.37
N HIS A 181 -2.02 13.77 16.38
CA HIS A 181 -1.81 15.13 15.88
C HIS A 181 -2.39 15.21 14.46
N SER A 182 -3.72 15.34 14.40
CA SER A 182 -4.40 15.55 13.12
C SER A 182 -3.98 16.90 12.54
N VAL A 183 -3.36 16.86 11.36
CA VAL A 183 -2.98 18.10 10.65
C VAL A 183 -4.24 18.69 10.03
N GLU A 184 -4.61 19.88 10.50
CA GLU A 184 -5.80 20.62 10.03
C GLU A 184 -5.50 21.47 8.80
N SER A 185 -4.27 22.01 8.73
CA SER A 185 -3.84 22.80 7.59
C SER A 185 -2.33 22.80 7.40
N VAL A 186 -1.92 22.99 6.16
CA VAL A 186 -0.54 23.26 5.76
C VAL A 186 -0.57 24.50 4.87
N SER A 187 0.32 25.43 5.12
CA SER A 187 0.42 26.65 4.32
C SER A 187 1.87 27.07 4.13
N PRO A 188 2.23 27.73 3.03
CA PRO A 188 3.53 28.34 2.88
C PRO A 188 3.79 29.38 3.98
N ASP A 189 5.04 29.46 4.47
CA ASP A 189 5.48 30.41 5.47
C ASP A 189 6.96 30.81 5.23
N GLY A 190 7.17 31.97 4.62
CA GLY A 190 8.49 32.39 4.17
C GLY A 190 9.06 31.44 3.10
N SER A 191 10.22 30.84 3.37
CA SER A 191 10.85 29.85 2.51
C SER A 191 10.47 28.39 2.84
N GLY A 192 9.60 28.20 3.82
CA GLY A 192 9.16 26.88 4.30
C GLY A 192 7.65 26.79 4.43
N PHE A 193 7.21 25.99 5.39
CA PHE A 193 5.80 25.63 5.57
C PHE A 193 5.40 25.69 7.03
N ARG A 194 4.17 26.11 7.27
CA ARG A 194 3.49 26.05 8.57
C ARG A 194 2.52 24.89 8.58
N VAL A 195 2.69 23.97 9.52
CA VAL A 195 1.78 22.84 9.79
C VAL A 195 1.04 23.12 11.08
N ARG A 196 -0.30 23.07 11.03
CA ARG A 196 -1.18 23.29 12.18
C ARG A 196 -1.90 22.01 12.59
N THR A 197 -1.90 21.77 13.89
CA THR A 197 -2.70 20.74 14.55
C THR A 197 -3.41 21.36 15.76
N PRO A 198 -4.43 20.71 16.33
CA PRO A 198 -5.07 21.17 17.58
C PRO A 198 -4.10 21.30 18.77
N GLN A 199 -2.95 20.62 18.73
CA GLN A 199 -1.96 20.60 19.79
C GLN A 199 -0.86 21.65 19.63
N GLY A 200 -0.75 22.31 18.47
CA GLY A 200 0.27 23.33 18.22
C GLY A 200 0.63 23.53 16.76
N GLU A 201 1.67 24.33 16.55
CA GLU A 201 2.15 24.67 15.21
C GLU A 201 3.63 24.26 15.06
N TRP A 202 3.96 23.84 13.84
CA TRP A 202 5.32 23.51 13.41
C TRP A 202 5.70 24.34 12.19
N LEU A 203 6.97 24.74 12.13
CA LEU A 203 7.60 25.29 10.94
C LEU A 203 8.52 24.20 10.36
N SER A 204 8.41 23.95 9.08
CA SER A 204 9.25 22.98 8.38
C SER A 204 9.84 23.56 7.11
N ASP A 205 11.05 23.11 6.74
CA ASP A 205 11.66 23.51 5.48
C ASP A 205 10.98 22.82 4.29
N ARG A 206 10.50 21.59 4.48
CA ARG A 206 9.79 20.80 3.48
C ARG A 206 8.60 20.07 4.08
N VAL A 207 7.58 19.84 3.26
CA VAL A 207 6.37 19.12 3.65
C VAL A 207 6.04 18.01 2.67
N ILE A 208 5.69 16.84 3.20
CA ILE A 208 5.35 15.66 2.41
C ILE A 208 3.95 15.21 2.83
N LEU A 209 2.99 15.36 1.93
CA LEU A 209 1.61 14.94 2.14
C LEU A 209 1.46 13.44 1.84
N THR A 210 1.29 12.64 2.88
CA THR A 210 1.06 11.19 2.85
C THR A 210 -0.20 10.79 3.60
N ALA A 211 -1.14 11.74 3.79
CA ALA A 211 -2.33 11.59 4.62
C ALA A 211 -3.45 10.72 4.00
N GLY A 212 -3.11 9.94 2.97
CA GLY A 212 -4.10 9.09 2.31
C GLY A 212 -5.26 9.91 1.76
N LEU A 213 -6.51 9.60 2.15
CA LEU A 213 -7.69 10.36 1.72
C LEU A 213 -7.68 11.82 2.18
N GLY A 214 -7.03 12.14 3.28
CA GLY A 214 -6.87 13.52 3.77
C GLY A 214 -6.02 14.41 2.88
N ASN A 215 -5.24 13.84 1.95
CA ASN A 215 -4.52 14.63 0.95
C ASN A 215 -5.46 15.44 0.06
N ARG A 216 -6.71 15.02 -0.08
CA ARG A 216 -7.72 15.73 -0.89
C ARG A 216 -8.00 17.13 -0.36
N GLU A 217 -8.02 17.28 0.96
CA GLU A 217 -8.26 18.55 1.65
C GLU A 217 -6.97 19.37 1.82
N LEU A 218 -5.84 18.72 2.05
CA LEU A 218 -4.57 19.41 2.36
C LEU A 218 -3.81 19.88 1.10
N ALA A 219 -3.84 19.09 0.01
CA ALA A 219 -3.03 19.36 -1.17
C ALA A 219 -3.33 20.70 -1.89
N PRO A 220 -4.60 21.16 -1.99
CA PRO A 220 -4.91 22.41 -2.70
C PRO A 220 -4.23 23.64 -2.12
N ALA A 221 -4.00 23.71 -0.80
CA ALA A 221 -3.32 24.84 -0.16
C ALA A 221 -1.85 24.98 -0.59
N LEU A 222 -1.29 23.93 -1.18
CA LEU A 222 0.08 23.88 -1.71
C LEU A 222 0.10 23.83 -3.25
N ASN A 223 -1.01 24.19 -3.89
CA ASN A 223 -1.20 24.08 -5.35
C ASN A 223 -0.88 22.68 -5.90
N LEU A 224 -1.18 21.64 -5.12
CA LEU A 224 -1.06 20.24 -5.51
C LEU A 224 -2.44 19.65 -5.77
N SER A 225 -2.54 18.73 -6.72
CA SER A 225 -3.79 18.04 -7.07
C SER A 225 -3.77 16.61 -6.57
N ALA A 226 -4.73 16.25 -5.71
CA ALA A 226 -4.93 14.89 -5.19
C ALA A 226 -6.30 14.36 -5.64
N PRO A 227 -6.50 13.97 -6.92
CA PRO A 227 -7.77 13.48 -7.43
C PRO A 227 -8.01 12.03 -6.98
N ILE A 228 -8.24 11.84 -5.69
CA ILE A 228 -8.40 10.54 -5.06
C ILE A 228 -9.80 10.38 -4.48
N ARG A 229 -10.24 9.13 -4.37
CA ARG A 229 -11.52 8.77 -3.78
C ARG A 229 -11.41 7.54 -2.89
N PRO A 230 -12.29 7.41 -1.90
CA PRO A 230 -12.39 6.19 -1.10
C PRO A 230 -13.04 5.06 -1.92
N VAL A 231 -12.46 3.85 -1.84
CA VAL A 231 -13.08 2.62 -2.33
C VAL A 231 -13.10 1.62 -1.19
N ARG A 232 -14.31 1.23 -0.77
CA ARG A 232 -14.49 0.31 0.35
C ARG A 232 -14.07 -1.12 -0.02
N GLY A 233 -13.32 -1.76 0.86
CA GLY A 233 -13.00 -3.17 0.82
C GLY A 233 -13.35 -3.83 2.15
N GLN A 234 -14.06 -4.97 2.10
CA GLN A 234 -14.45 -5.72 3.28
C GLN A 234 -13.58 -6.96 3.43
N ILE A 235 -13.19 -7.26 4.65
CA ILE A 235 -12.26 -8.32 5.00
C ILE A 235 -12.88 -9.19 6.10
N LEU A 236 -12.63 -10.50 6.01
CA LEU A 236 -12.98 -11.49 7.01
C LEU A 236 -11.70 -12.18 7.50
N VAL A 237 -11.74 -12.63 8.75
CA VAL A 237 -10.70 -13.51 9.31
C VAL A 237 -11.35 -14.66 10.04
N THR A 238 -10.80 -15.88 9.82
CA THR A 238 -11.25 -17.08 10.49
C THR A 238 -10.60 -17.26 11.86
N GLU A 239 -11.11 -18.21 12.61
CA GLU A 239 -10.37 -18.84 13.70
C GLU A 239 -9.01 -19.36 13.22
N LYS A 240 -8.13 -19.73 14.15
CA LYS A 240 -6.81 -20.27 13.84
C LYS A 240 -6.95 -21.70 13.31
N LEU A 241 -6.50 -21.90 12.07
CA LEU A 241 -6.42 -23.20 11.42
C LEU A 241 -4.98 -23.70 11.42
N LYS A 242 -4.78 -25.01 11.28
CA LYS A 242 -3.44 -25.55 11.04
C LYS A 242 -2.85 -24.92 9.78
N PRO A 243 -1.53 -24.68 9.71
CA PRO A 243 -0.89 -24.15 8.51
C PRO A 243 -1.13 -25.07 7.31
N PHE A 244 -1.69 -24.52 6.22
CA PHE A 244 -1.93 -25.22 4.97
C PHE A 244 -1.66 -24.33 3.75
N LEU A 245 -1.80 -23.00 3.89
CA LEU A 245 -1.67 -22.05 2.79
C LEU A 245 -0.30 -21.37 2.84
N ARG A 246 0.65 -21.98 2.12
CA ARG A 246 2.01 -21.47 2.01
C ARG A 246 2.08 -20.26 1.07
N TYR A 247 1.33 -20.30 -0.01
CA TYR A 247 1.30 -19.27 -1.07
C TYR A 247 0.26 -18.20 -0.77
N GLY A 248 0.54 -16.95 -1.16
CA GLY A 248 -0.50 -15.94 -1.23
C GLY A 248 -1.49 -16.26 -2.35
N ILE A 249 -2.74 -15.87 -2.17
CA ILE A 249 -3.72 -15.79 -3.25
C ILE A 249 -4.16 -14.33 -3.31
N SER A 250 -4.51 -13.81 -4.48
CA SER A 250 -4.84 -12.37 -4.64
C SER A 250 -5.76 -11.81 -3.56
N PHE A 251 -6.67 -12.63 -3.05
CA PHE A 251 -7.68 -12.24 -2.06
C PHE A 251 -7.70 -13.09 -0.77
N ILE A 252 -6.76 -14.05 -0.62
CA ILE A 252 -6.67 -14.92 0.57
C ILE A 252 -5.20 -15.07 0.98
N ARG A 253 -4.94 -14.99 2.27
CA ARG A 253 -3.68 -15.43 2.87
C ARG A 253 -3.92 -16.07 4.23
N GLN A 254 -3.02 -16.95 4.66
CA GLN A 254 -2.98 -17.44 6.04
C GLN A 254 -1.88 -16.69 6.79
N SER A 255 -2.22 -16.19 7.98
CA SER A 255 -1.23 -15.60 8.87
C SER A 255 -0.39 -16.69 9.56
N VAL A 256 0.75 -16.32 10.10
CA VAL A 256 1.62 -17.27 10.83
C VAL A 256 0.94 -17.81 12.09
N GLU A 257 -0.01 -17.06 12.66
CA GLU A 257 -0.81 -17.49 13.81
C GLU A 257 -1.94 -18.47 13.43
N GLY A 258 -2.15 -18.71 12.12
CA GLY A 258 -3.11 -19.67 11.59
C GLY A 258 -4.42 -19.07 11.09
N GLY A 259 -4.73 -17.81 11.40
CA GLY A 259 -5.94 -17.17 10.89
C GLY A 259 -5.89 -17.01 9.37
N VAL A 260 -6.96 -17.38 8.67
CA VAL A 260 -7.10 -17.14 7.23
C VAL A 260 -7.82 -15.81 7.02
N ILE A 261 -7.18 -14.89 6.33
CA ILE A 261 -7.67 -13.53 6.06
C ILE A 261 -8.03 -13.48 4.59
N PHE A 262 -9.25 -13.05 4.27
CA PHE A 262 -9.71 -12.95 2.90
C PHE A 262 -10.65 -11.77 2.67
N GLY A 263 -10.57 -11.17 1.47
CA GLY A 263 -11.39 -10.05 1.08
C GLY A 263 -10.94 -9.47 -0.25
N GLU A 264 -11.92 -9.19 -1.12
CA GLU A 264 -11.65 -8.61 -2.44
C GLU A 264 -12.71 -7.61 -2.88
N SER A 265 -13.71 -7.31 -2.01
CA SER A 265 -14.76 -6.39 -2.39
C SER A 265 -14.20 -5.03 -2.79
N SER A 266 -14.84 -4.40 -3.76
CA SER A 266 -14.50 -3.08 -4.27
C SER A 266 -15.80 -2.31 -4.47
N GLU A 267 -16.07 -1.35 -3.58
CA GLU A 267 -17.37 -0.69 -3.48
C GLU A 267 -17.20 0.83 -3.48
N GLU A 268 -17.94 1.51 -4.35
CA GLU A 268 -18.05 2.97 -4.37
C GLU A 268 -19.07 3.41 -3.30
N ALA A 269 -18.68 3.31 -2.02
CA ALA A 269 -19.54 3.60 -0.87
C ALA A 269 -19.23 4.96 -0.21
N GLY A 270 -18.46 5.82 -0.86
CA GLY A 270 -17.99 7.07 -0.25
C GLY A 270 -17.19 6.78 1.03
N PHE A 271 -17.41 7.57 2.07
CA PHE A 271 -16.71 7.42 3.35
C PHE A 271 -17.38 6.41 4.32
N ASP A 272 -18.31 5.58 3.83
CA ASP A 272 -18.93 4.52 4.65
C ASP A 272 -17.96 3.34 4.80
N ASP A 273 -17.44 3.11 5.99
CA ASP A 273 -16.51 2.03 6.35
C ASP A 273 -17.18 0.86 7.11
N ARG A 274 -18.52 0.77 7.03
CA ARG A 274 -19.28 -0.34 7.65
C ARG A 274 -19.25 -1.58 6.75
N THR A 275 -19.33 -2.76 7.37
CA THR A 275 -19.52 -4.02 6.66
C THR A 275 -20.99 -4.23 6.29
N THR A 276 -21.25 -4.96 5.22
CA THR A 276 -22.59 -5.33 4.79
C THR A 276 -22.73 -6.86 4.69
N PRO A 277 -23.84 -7.45 5.19
CA PRO A 277 -24.03 -8.90 5.18
C PRO A 277 -23.92 -9.54 3.80
N GLN A 278 -24.41 -8.86 2.76
CA GLN A 278 -24.39 -9.36 1.38
C GLN A 278 -22.97 -9.54 0.85
N VAL A 279 -22.10 -8.55 1.09
CA VAL A 279 -20.70 -8.60 0.65
C VAL A 279 -19.90 -9.60 1.47
N ILE A 280 -20.11 -9.66 2.78
CA ILE A 280 -19.50 -10.66 3.66
C ILE A 280 -19.86 -12.07 3.19
N GLN A 281 -21.15 -12.33 2.88
CA GLN A 281 -21.60 -13.62 2.37
C GLN A 281 -20.97 -13.96 1.00
N ALA A 282 -20.94 -13.00 0.07
CA ALA A 282 -20.35 -13.21 -1.26
C ALA A 282 -18.85 -13.54 -1.15
N THR A 283 -18.12 -12.77 -0.32
CA THR A 283 -16.70 -12.99 -0.09
C THR A 283 -16.43 -14.36 0.56
N ALA A 284 -17.24 -14.76 1.55
CA ALA A 284 -17.12 -16.08 2.18
C ALA A 284 -17.40 -17.21 1.19
N LYS A 285 -18.45 -17.11 0.36
CA LYS A 285 -18.76 -18.09 -0.68
C LYS A 285 -17.62 -18.25 -1.67
N ARG A 286 -17.02 -17.14 -2.11
CA ARG A 286 -15.89 -17.17 -3.04
C ARG A 286 -14.65 -17.82 -2.40
N ALA A 287 -14.36 -17.53 -1.14
CA ALA A 287 -13.26 -18.15 -0.41
C ALA A 287 -13.46 -19.67 -0.26
N VAL A 288 -14.67 -20.12 0.06
CA VAL A 288 -15.01 -21.56 0.12
C VAL A 288 -14.94 -22.23 -1.25
N ALA A 289 -15.37 -21.55 -2.32
CA ALA A 289 -15.24 -22.07 -3.69
C ALA A 289 -13.75 -22.23 -4.09
N ALA A 290 -12.90 -21.30 -3.69
CA ALA A 290 -11.46 -21.37 -3.90
C ALA A 290 -10.78 -22.45 -3.05
N LEU A 291 -11.15 -22.57 -1.80
CA LEU A 291 -10.57 -23.46 -0.78
C LEU A 291 -11.69 -24.11 0.05
N PRO A 292 -12.23 -25.27 -0.38
CA PRO A 292 -13.39 -25.93 0.25
C PRO A 292 -13.21 -26.24 1.75
N LEU A 293 -11.98 -26.42 2.19
CA LEU A 293 -11.71 -26.65 3.62
C LEU A 293 -12.19 -25.49 4.52
N LEU A 294 -12.34 -24.29 3.97
CA LEU A 294 -12.85 -23.12 4.72
C LEU A 294 -14.35 -23.21 5.04
N ALA A 295 -15.09 -24.15 4.45
CA ALA A 295 -16.52 -24.33 4.73
C ALA A 295 -16.82 -24.67 6.20
N GLY A 296 -15.87 -25.32 6.88
CA GLY A 296 -15.97 -25.66 8.31
C GLY A 296 -15.37 -24.61 9.25
N ALA A 297 -14.72 -23.56 8.72
CA ALA A 297 -14.04 -22.57 9.53
C ALA A 297 -15.00 -21.49 10.04
N GLN A 298 -14.84 -21.08 11.29
CA GLN A 298 -15.64 -20.00 11.87
C GLN A 298 -15.00 -18.63 11.55
N VAL A 299 -15.81 -17.69 11.07
CA VAL A 299 -15.38 -16.30 10.95
C VAL A 299 -15.44 -15.64 12.32
N VAL A 300 -14.28 -15.20 12.82
CA VAL A 300 -14.18 -14.60 14.16
C VAL A 300 -14.25 -13.06 14.10
N ARG A 301 -13.98 -12.46 12.94
CA ARG A 301 -14.06 -11.01 12.77
C ARG A 301 -14.26 -10.63 11.31
N SER A 302 -15.00 -9.54 11.10
CA SER A 302 -15.04 -8.82 9.83
C SER A 302 -14.89 -7.32 10.06
N TRP A 303 -14.34 -6.63 9.07
CA TRP A 303 -14.25 -5.17 9.05
C TRP A 303 -14.17 -4.66 7.61
N ALA A 304 -14.36 -3.37 7.45
CA ALA A 304 -14.12 -2.70 6.19
C ALA A 304 -13.08 -1.61 6.35
N ALA A 305 -12.44 -1.24 5.25
CA ALA A 305 -11.53 -0.11 5.17
C ALA A 305 -11.62 0.57 3.81
N LEU A 306 -11.27 1.85 3.80
CA LEU A 306 -11.33 2.69 2.61
C LEU A 306 -9.95 2.72 1.94
N ARG A 307 -9.87 2.17 0.72
CA ARG A 307 -8.67 2.29 -0.12
C ARG A 307 -8.56 3.71 -0.63
N VAL A 308 -7.34 4.19 -0.77
CA VAL A 308 -7.00 5.47 -1.39
C VAL A 308 -6.81 5.23 -2.88
N MET A 309 -7.79 5.60 -3.70
CA MET A 309 -7.78 5.30 -5.13
C MET A 309 -7.69 6.58 -5.96
N SER A 310 -6.64 6.68 -6.78
CA SER A 310 -6.57 7.62 -7.90
C SER A 310 -7.53 7.19 -9.02
N PRO A 311 -7.83 8.04 -10.02
CA PRO A 311 -8.74 7.68 -11.10
C PRO A 311 -8.34 6.41 -11.85
N ASP A 312 -7.05 6.19 -12.05
CA ASP A 312 -6.45 5.02 -12.73
C ASP A 312 -5.93 3.93 -11.77
N GLY A 313 -6.03 4.14 -10.45
CA GLY A 313 -5.49 3.22 -9.45
C GLY A 313 -3.97 3.23 -9.29
N MET A 314 -3.26 4.09 -10.01
CA MET A 314 -1.80 4.20 -10.01
C MET A 314 -1.31 5.24 -8.98
N PRO A 315 -0.02 5.21 -8.57
CA PRO A 315 0.55 6.19 -7.65
C PRO A 315 0.45 7.62 -8.18
N ILE A 316 0.43 8.59 -7.26
CA ILE A 316 0.67 10.00 -7.55
C ILE A 316 1.90 10.42 -6.75
N TYR A 317 2.94 10.85 -7.45
CA TYR A 317 4.11 11.52 -6.93
C TYR A 317 4.19 12.88 -7.60
N ALA A 318 4.08 13.95 -6.83
CA ALA A 318 4.08 15.30 -7.36
C ALA A 318 4.84 16.25 -6.42
N GLU A 319 5.48 17.24 -7.00
CA GLU A 319 6.04 18.41 -6.33
C GLU A 319 5.27 19.63 -6.75
N SER A 320 5.06 20.57 -5.84
CA SER A 320 4.41 21.85 -6.17
C SER A 320 5.36 22.73 -6.97
N ALA A 321 4.88 23.22 -8.11
CA ALA A 321 5.63 24.16 -8.93
C ALA A 321 5.73 25.56 -8.27
N ASP A 322 4.72 25.94 -7.47
CA ASP A 322 4.67 27.25 -6.82
C ASP A 322 5.33 27.27 -5.44
N TYR A 323 5.41 26.11 -4.80
CA TYR A 323 5.97 25.96 -3.46
C TYR A 323 6.99 24.83 -3.44
N PRO A 324 8.25 25.07 -3.93
CA PRO A 324 9.31 24.07 -3.92
C PRO A 324 9.54 23.51 -2.53
N GLY A 325 9.68 22.18 -2.42
CA GLY A 325 9.75 21.48 -1.15
C GLY A 325 8.41 21.00 -0.60
N ALA A 326 7.29 21.30 -1.28
CA ALA A 326 5.99 20.68 -0.99
C ALA A 326 5.75 19.49 -1.92
N PHE A 327 5.60 18.31 -1.33
CA PHE A 327 5.44 17.05 -2.07
C PHE A 327 4.12 16.35 -1.73
N LEU A 328 3.55 15.69 -2.72
CA LEU A 328 2.40 14.79 -2.59
C LEU A 328 2.82 13.36 -2.93
N VAL A 329 2.56 12.45 -2.01
CA VAL A 329 2.78 11.02 -2.17
C VAL A 329 1.49 10.28 -1.79
N THR A 330 0.81 9.74 -2.78
CA THR A 330 -0.40 8.96 -2.54
C THR A 330 -0.43 7.71 -3.41
N VAL A 331 -0.73 6.56 -2.79
CA VAL A 331 -0.69 5.27 -3.46
C VAL A 331 -1.72 4.29 -2.87
N HIS A 332 -2.24 3.40 -3.71
CA HIS A 332 -3.02 2.24 -3.26
C HIS A 332 -2.12 1.12 -2.72
N SER A 333 -0.96 0.87 -3.33
CA SER A 333 -0.09 -0.29 -3.05
C SER A 333 1.04 0.01 -2.06
N GLY A 334 0.73 0.70 -0.96
CA GLY A 334 1.74 1.13 0.02
C GLY A 334 2.61 0.01 0.60
N VAL A 335 2.06 -1.22 0.75
CA VAL A 335 2.85 -2.37 1.22
C VAL A 335 3.90 -2.78 0.18
N THR A 336 3.49 -3.04 -1.06
CA THR A 336 4.42 -3.43 -2.13
C THR A 336 5.54 -2.40 -2.30
N LEU A 337 5.19 -1.11 -2.23
CA LEU A 337 6.10 0.00 -2.47
C LEU A 337 6.86 0.47 -1.22
N ALA A 338 6.72 -0.17 -0.07
CA ALA A 338 7.39 0.27 1.16
C ALA A 338 8.94 0.39 1.01
N PRO A 339 9.65 -0.58 0.38
CA PRO A 339 11.10 -0.44 0.16
C PRO A 339 11.45 0.75 -0.75
N PHE A 340 10.64 1.01 -1.78
CA PHE A 340 10.83 2.16 -2.67
C PHE A 340 10.64 3.49 -1.93
N HIS A 341 9.60 3.58 -1.09
CA HIS A 341 9.35 4.79 -0.29
C HIS A 341 10.44 5.04 0.75
N ALA A 342 10.94 3.99 1.40
CA ALA A 342 12.00 4.09 2.39
C ALA A 342 13.40 4.34 1.79
N GLY A 343 13.63 3.87 0.57
CA GLY A 343 14.91 3.96 -0.13
C GLY A 343 14.93 5.08 -1.18
N PRO A 344 14.64 4.78 -2.45
CA PRO A 344 14.79 5.72 -3.57
C PRO A 344 13.97 7.00 -3.40
N LEU A 345 12.69 6.90 -3.02
CA LEU A 345 11.84 8.08 -2.86
C LEU A 345 12.35 8.99 -1.72
N ALA A 346 12.68 8.42 -0.56
CA ALA A 346 13.21 9.20 0.55
C ALA A 346 14.54 9.89 0.17
N ALA A 347 15.39 9.26 -0.65
CA ALA A 347 16.62 9.85 -1.16
C ALA A 347 16.34 11.08 -2.05
N ALA A 348 15.40 10.97 -2.97
CA ALA A 348 14.99 12.06 -3.84
C ALA A 348 14.36 13.22 -3.05
N LEU A 349 13.47 12.94 -2.10
CA LEU A 349 12.87 13.94 -1.23
C LEU A 349 13.93 14.66 -0.36
N SER A 350 14.95 13.94 0.15
CA SER A 350 16.09 14.54 0.85
C SER A 350 16.90 15.46 -0.07
N ALA A 351 17.11 15.06 -1.32
CA ALA A 351 17.76 15.91 -2.34
C ALA A 351 16.91 17.12 -2.75
N GLY A 352 15.59 17.09 -2.52
CA GLY A 352 14.68 18.20 -2.76
C GLY A 352 14.05 18.21 -4.15
N TRP A 353 14.01 17.08 -4.86
CA TRP A 353 13.41 16.95 -6.19
C TRP A 353 12.95 15.50 -6.43
N LEU A 354 11.98 15.34 -7.33
CA LEU A 354 11.54 14.03 -7.80
C LEU A 354 12.28 13.65 -9.08
N GLU A 355 12.61 12.37 -9.25
CA GLU A 355 13.28 11.90 -10.46
C GLU A 355 12.38 12.02 -11.69
N SER A 356 12.98 12.42 -12.82
CA SER A 356 12.26 12.56 -14.09
C SER A 356 11.63 11.26 -14.57
N SER A 357 12.20 10.11 -14.20
CA SER A 357 11.64 8.77 -14.45
C SER A 357 10.27 8.54 -13.78
N TRP A 358 9.92 9.33 -12.76
CA TRP A 358 8.63 9.26 -12.06
C TRP A 358 7.60 10.27 -12.59
N GLN A 359 7.95 11.07 -13.59
CA GLN A 359 7.01 11.98 -14.25
C GLN A 359 5.69 11.30 -14.69
N PRO A 360 5.67 10.05 -15.18
CA PRO A 360 4.42 9.37 -15.49
C PRO A 360 3.46 9.25 -14.31
N PHE A 361 3.93 9.41 -13.08
CA PHE A 361 3.12 9.40 -11.85
C PHE A 361 2.68 10.79 -11.38
N SER A 362 3.03 11.87 -12.10
CA SER A 362 2.52 13.23 -11.79
C SER A 362 0.99 13.26 -11.84
N SER A 363 0.38 14.06 -10.95
CA SER A 363 -1.07 14.32 -10.99
C SER A 363 -1.51 15.05 -12.27
N ASP A 364 -0.58 15.63 -13.03
CA ASP A 364 -0.87 16.34 -14.29
C ASP A 364 -1.47 15.43 -15.37
N ARG A 365 -1.22 14.10 -15.28
CA ARG A 365 -1.84 13.12 -16.18
C ARG A 365 -3.37 13.07 -16.10
N PHE A 366 -3.96 13.69 -15.09
CA PHE A 366 -5.40 13.81 -14.92
C PHE A 366 -5.96 15.18 -15.32
N ARG A 367 -5.08 16.14 -15.69
CA ARG A 367 -5.54 17.44 -16.20
C ARG A 367 -6.09 17.24 -17.59
N VAL A 368 -7.36 17.57 -17.78
CA VAL A 368 -7.93 17.70 -19.13
C VAL A 368 -7.30 18.94 -19.75
N PRO A 369 -6.71 18.87 -20.95
CA PRO A 369 -6.26 20.08 -21.64
C PRO A 369 -7.44 21.06 -21.73
N ALA A 370 -7.23 22.32 -21.35
CA ALA A 370 -8.20 23.38 -21.61
C ALA A 370 -8.43 23.45 -23.11
N SER A 371 -9.66 23.15 -23.54
CA SER A 371 -10.10 23.23 -24.95
C SER A 371 -10.15 24.68 -25.44
#